data_de2f1225b20f870690dab24eef51c977
#
_entry.id   de2f1225b20f870690dab24eef51c977
#
_cell.length_a   1.000
_cell.length_b   1.000
_cell.length_c   1.000
_cell.angle_alpha   90.00
_cell.angle_beta   90.00
_cell.angle_gamma   90.00
#
_symmetry.space_group_name_H-M   'P 1'
#
loop_
_entity.id
_entity.type
_entity.pdbx_description
1 polymer ?
#
loop_
_entity_poly.entity_id
_entity_poly.type
_entity_poly.pdbx_seq_one_letter_code
_entity_poly.pdbx_strand_id
1 'polypeptide(L)'
;MAITFKTLPKGSTIGSGSYIFRHYGNEVIPDYLCFTAEKARSTVAMSVKGTPTKGQAFEYSTNGTNWSEFIPGTTTITLAKVGDKVYFRGDNTTVSESDSICYKFAMGGKIAASGNIMSLLDKTCQSTTISNKYCYGSMFRNCTSLTTAPSLPATTLAFNCYYGMFYDCRSLTTAPSLPATTLANNCYYGMFNGCISLTTAPSLPATTLADYCYNSMFNDCRSLTTAPSLPATTLANNCYGYMFKGCTSLQVYSSSETGHDKAWPIPTNGTASSYTSQNKMFYKCPGSYGTTTSVSLNRTFYTQNTPV
;
A
#
# COMPACT_ATOMS: atom_id res chain seq x y z
N MET A 1 22.83 -1.82 -28.62
CA MET A 1 23.77 -1.67 -27.49
C MET A 1 23.54 -2.86 -26.58
N ALA A 2 24.46 -3.80 -26.52
CA ALA A 2 24.29 -5.02 -25.70
C ALA A 2 24.50 -4.67 -24.22
N ILE A 3 23.50 -4.90 -23.39
CA ILE A 3 23.61 -4.72 -21.94
C ILE A 3 24.25 -5.99 -21.39
N THR A 4 25.48 -5.89 -20.91
CA THR A 4 26.18 -7.01 -20.25
C THR A 4 25.82 -6.98 -18.78
N PHE A 5 25.04 -7.96 -18.31
CA PHE A 5 24.74 -8.14 -16.91
C PHE A 5 25.88 -8.88 -16.20
N LYS A 6 26.40 -8.30 -15.11
CA LYS A 6 27.29 -9.05 -14.20
C LYS A 6 26.47 -9.98 -13.32
N THR A 7 26.77 -11.25 -13.34
CA THR A 7 26.23 -12.24 -12.40
C THR A 7 26.71 -11.91 -10.99
N LEU A 8 25.80 -11.71 -10.07
CA LEU A 8 26.12 -11.56 -8.64
C LEU A 8 26.27 -12.95 -8.00
N PRO A 9 27.21 -13.12 -7.04
CA PRO A 9 27.35 -14.37 -6.31
C PRO A 9 26.08 -14.71 -5.52
N LYS A 10 25.81 -16.01 -5.35
CA LYS A 10 24.69 -16.53 -4.57
C LYS A 10 24.78 -16.00 -3.13
N GLY A 11 23.79 -15.20 -2.70
CA GLY A 11 23.74 -14.64 -1.34
C GLY A 11 24.08 -13.14 -1.23
N SER A 12 24.30 -12.41 -2.33
CA SER A 12 24.53 -10.98 -2.29
C SER A 12 23.23 -10.23 -1.97
N THR A 13 23.20 -9.47 -0.89
CA THR A 13 22.15 -8.48 -0.57
C THR A 13 22.50 -7.16 -1.27
N ILE A 14 21.60 -6.67 -2.10
CA ILE A 14 21.70 -5.35 -2.72
C ILE A 14 20.80 -4.41 -1.89
N GLY A 15 21.29 -3.22 -1.55
CA GLY A 15 20.63 -2.27 -0.67
C GLY A 15 19.21 -1.85 -1.10
N SER A 16 18.51 -1.15 -0.24
CA SER A 16 17.12 -0.73 -0.39
C SER A 16 16.88 0.00 -1.73
N GLY A 17 16.13 -0.64 -2.62
CA GLY A 17 15.86 -0.20 -3.99
C GLY A 17 16.15 -1.23 -5.06
N SER A 18 16.57 -2.42 -4.66
CA SER A 18 17.03 -3.45 -5.61
C SER A 18 15.89 -4.36 -6.05
N TYR A 19 15.81 -4.53 -7.36
CA TYR A 19 14.87 -5.44 -8.00
C TYR A 19 15.35 -6.87 -7.84
N ILE A 20 14.50 -7.76 -7.31
CA ILE A 20 14.80 -9.19 -7.21
C ILE A 20 14.42 -9.83 -8.54
N PHE A 21 15.43 -10.21 -9.32
CA PHE A 21 15.23 -11.10 -10.47
C PHE A 21 15.29 -12.55 -9.99
N ARG A 22 14.28 -13.34 -10.31
CA ARG A 22 14.29 -14.78 -10.04
C ARG A 22 14.85 -15.51 -11.26
N HIS A 23 15.92 -16.28 -11.07
CA HIS A 23 16.44 -17.15 -12.12
C HIS A 23 15.62 -18.43 -12.24
N TYR A 24 15.04 -18.64 -13.42
CA TYR A 24 14.55 -19.93 -13.87
C TYR A 24 15.35 -20.30 -15.13
N GLY A 25 16.32 -21.19 -14.99
CA GLY A 25 17.29 -21.45 -16.07
C GLY A 25 18.20 -20.24 -16.33
N ASN A 26 18.46 -19.90 -17.60
CA ASN A 26 19.26 -18.75 -18.00
C ASN A 26 18.46 -17.47 -18.24
N GLU A 27 17.14 -17.47 -18.04
CA GLU A 27 16.29 -16.29 -18.22
C GLU A 27 16.02 -15.58 -16.89
N VAL A 28 16.22 -14.26 -16.90
CA VAL A 28 15.86 -13.39 -15.78
C VAL A 28 14.39 -13.01 -15.95
N ILE A 29 13.53 -13.59 -15.12
CA ILE A 29 12.11 -13.20 -15.12
C ILE A 29 11.96 -11.92 -14.31
N PRO A 30 11.38 -10.84 -14.90
CA PRO A 30 11.03 -9.65 -14.15
C PRO A 30 10.16 -9.98 -12.93
N ASP A 31 10.25 -9.18 -11.88
CA ASP A 31 9.51 -9.39 -10.63
C ASP A 31 8.02 -8.99 -10.79
N TYR A 32 7.31 -9.71 -11.65
CA TYR A 32 5.90 -9.46 -11.94
C TYR A 32 5.03 -9.58 -10.69
N LEU A 33 3.93 -8.82 -10.63
CA LEU A 33 2.86 -9.04 -9.66
C LEU A 33 2.48 -10.51 -9.64
N CYS A 34 2.56 -11.15 -8.48
CA CYS A 34 2.35 -12.58 -8.29
C CYS A 34 1.40 -12.85 -7.13
N PHE A 35 0.44 -13.74 -7.34
CA PHE A 35 -0.42 -14.27 -6.29
C PHE A 35 -0.08 -15.73 -6.06
N THR A 36 0.10 -16.11 -4.79
CA THR A 36 0.40 -17.47 -4.34
C THR A 36 -0.73 -17.96 -3.46
N ALA A 37 -1.27 -19.14 -3.75
CA ALA A 37 -2.30 -19.75 -2.94
C ALA A 37 -1.71 -20.23 -1.59
N GLU A 38 -2.30 -19.80 -0.48
CA GLU A 38 -2.05 -20.32 0.87
C GLU A 38 -3.15 -21.32 1.31
N LYS A 39 -4.17 -21.48 0.50
CA LYS A 39 -5.22 -22.49 0.62
C LYS A 39 -5.51 -23.10 -0.75
N ALA A 40 -5.73 -24.41 -0.79
CA ALA A 40 -6.11 -25.09 -2.03
C ALA A 40 -7.46 -24.52 -2.57
N ARG A 41 -7.60 -24.52 -3.90
CA ARG A 41 -8.76 -23.97 -4.62
C ARG A 41 -8.99 -22.47 -4.38
N SER A 42 -7.93 -21.73 -4.09
CA SER A 42 -7.99 -20.25 -4.07
C SER A 42 -8.22 -19.72 -5.48
N THR A 43 -8.90 -18.59 -5.59
CA THR A 43 -9.25 -18.00 -6.89
C THR A 43 -8.78 -16.57 -6.99
N VAL A 44 -8.34 -16.18 -8.19
CA VAL A 44 -7.99 -14.80 -8.54
C VAL A 44 -8.81 -14.39 -9.75
N ALA A 45 -9.55 -13.32 -9.60
CA ALA A 45 -10.33 -12.68 -10.67
C ALA A 45 -10.12 -11.16 -10.57
N MET A 46 -10.62 -10.44 -11.55
CA MET A 46 -10.67 -8.98 -11.53
C MET A 46 -12.06 -8.52 -11.95
N SER A 47 -12.71 -7.74 -11.11
CA SER A 47 -13.97 -7.08 -11.44
C SER A 47 -13.73 -5.74 -12.11
N VAL A 48 -14.67 -5.31 -12.93
CA VAL A 48 -14.69 -4.01 -13.58
C VAL A 48 -15.87 -3.22 -13.02
N LYS A 49 -15.60 -1.98 -12.59
CA LYS A 49 -16.64 -1.02 -12.21
C LYS A 49 -16.71 0.06 -13.29
N GLY A 50 -17.91 0.37 -13.74
CA GLY A 50 -18.15 1.34 -14.81
C GLY A 50 -17.77 0.82 -16.20
N THR A 51 -17.74 1.72 -17.17
CA THR A 51 -17.33 1.43 -18.55
C THR A 51 -15.98 2.11 -18.81
N PRO A 52 -14.87 1.36 -18.82
CA PRO A 52 -13.55 1.92 -19.12
C PRO A 52 -13.53 2.56 -20.52
N THR A 53 -12.96 3.76 -20.61
CA THR A 53 -12.82 4.49 -21.88
C THR A 53 -11.56 4.06 -22.64
N LYS A 54 -10.59 3.51 -21.90
CA LYS A 54 -9.35 2.94 -22.44
C LYS A 54 -9.37 1.44 -22.16
N GLY A 55 -9.24 0.64 -23.19
CA GLY A 55 -9.05 -0.80 -23.03
C GLY A 55 -7.71 -1.05 -22.33
N GLN A 56 -7.75 -1.58 -21.11
CA GLN A 56 -6.54 -2.06 -20.44
C GLN A 56 -6.30 -3.51 -20.87
N ALA A 57 -5.06 -3.78 -21.28
CA ALA A 57 -4.62 -5.12 -21.63
C ALA A 57 -3.88 -5.74 -20.43
N PHE A 58 -4.41 -6.86 -19.95
CA PHE A 58 -3.77 -7.65 -18.91
C PHE A 58 -3.42 -9.03 -19.45
N GLU A 59 -2.27 -9.51 -19.02
CA GLU A 59 -1.84 -10.88 -19.30
C GLU A 59 -1.57 -11.59 -17.98
N TYR A 60 -1.81 -12.89 -17.96
CA TYR A 60 -1.47 -13.74 -16.82
C TYR A 60 -0.65 -14.95 -17.25
N SER A 61 0.08 -15.52 -16.32
CA SER A 61 0.87 -16.73 -16.49
C SER A 61 0.89 -17.54 -15.20
N THR A 62 0.82 -18.87 -15.29
CA THR A 62 1.01 -19.78 -14.14
C THR A 62 2.44 -20.24 -13.96
N ASN A 63 3.31 -19.99 -14.93
CA ASN A 63 4.73 -20.38 -14.91
C ASN A 63 5.71 -19.21 -15.08
N GLY A 64 5.18 -17.97 -15.33
CA GLY A 64 5.99 -16.76 -15.52
C GLY A 64 6.58 -16.59 -16.92
N THR A 65 6.39 -17.56 -17.82
CA THR A 65 6.97 -17.55 -19.19
C THR A 65 5.92 -17.59 -20.27
N ASN A 66 4.89 -18.42 -20.13
CA ASN A 66 3.80 -18.53 -21.10
C ASN A 66 2.63 -17.64 -20.67
N TRP A 67 2.31 -16.63 -21.48
CA TRP A 67 1.33 -15.61 -21.16
C TRP A 67 0.06 -15.80 -21.98
N SER A 68 -1.07 -15.62 -21.31
CA SER A 68 -2.39 -15.60 -21.89
C SER A 68 -3.08 -14.30 -21.58
N GLU A 69 -3.98 -13.87 -22.44
CA GLU A 69 -4.82 -12.69 -22.17
C GLU A 69 -5.69 -12.91 -20.94
N PHE A 70 -5.77 -11.90 -20.09
CA PHE A 70 -6.68 -11.87 -18.95
C PHE A 70 -7.79 -10.85 -19.20
N ILE A 71 -9.03 -11.31 -19.24
CA ILE A 71 -10.21 -10.47 -19.49
C ILE A 71 -10.90 -10.16 -18.16
N PRO A 72 -10.78 -8.93 -17.63
CA PRO A 72 -11.47 -8.51 -16.41
C PRO A 72 -12.99 -8.69 -16.52
N GLY A 73 -13.62 -9.13 -15.44
CA GLY A 73 -15.06 -9.42 -15.41
C GLY A 73 -15.45 -10.81 -15.95
N THR A 74 -14.53 -11.49 -16.64
CA THR A 74 -14.80 -12.80 -17.26
C THR A 74 -13.84 -13.89 -16.78
N THR A 75 -12.53 -13.60 -16.81
CA THR A 75 -11.50 -14.60 -16.47
C THR A 75 -11.41 -14.78 -14.95
N THR A 76 -11.50 -16.03 -14.51
CA THR A 76 -11.21 -16.45 -13.13
C THR A 76 -10.17 -17.55 -13.14
N ILE A 77 -9.08 -17.36 -12.40
CA ILE A 77 -7.98 -18.32 -12.30
C ILE A 77 -8.15 -19.08 -10.99
N THR A 78 -8.17 -20.41 -11.06
CA THR A 78 -8.19 -21.29 -9.88
C THR A 78 -6.80 -21.84 -9.62
N LEU A 79 -6.28 -21.58 -8.41
CA LEU A 79 -5.04 -22.10 -7.88
C LEU A 79 -5.40 -23.38 -7.11
N ALA A 80 -5.16 -24.54 -7.72
CA ALA A 80 -5.69 -25.82 -7.26
C ALA A 80 -5.08 -26.29 -5.94
N LYS A 81 -3.77 -26.00 -5.75
CA LYS A 81 -2.97 -26.44 -4.61
C LYS A 81 -2.37 -25.27 -3.86
N VAL A 82 -2.02 -25.49 -2.60
CA VAL A 82 -1.18 -24.57 -1.83
C VAL A 82 0.18 -24.45 -2.55
N GLY A 83 0.65 -23.21 -2.71
CA GLY A 83 1.89 -22.90 -3.41
C GLY A 83 1.72 -22.62 -4.91
N ASP A 84 0.57 -22.95 -5.51
CA ASP A 84 0.30 -22.57 -6.89
C ASP A 84 0.35 -21.03 -7.04
N LYS A 85 0.87 -20.59 -8.18
CA LYS A 85 1.12 -19.19 -8.48
C LYS A 85 0.43 -18.74 -9.74
N VAL A 86 0.07 -17.46 -9.77
CA VAL A 86 -0.30 -16.75 -10.99
C VAL A 86 0.38 -15.39 -11.01
N TYR A 87 0.96 -15.06 -12.13
CA TYR A 87 1.66 -13.81 -12.41
C TYR A 87 0.79 -12.92 -13.30
N PHE A 88 0.89 -11.61 -13.11
CA PHE A 88 0.17 -10.61 -13.92
C PHE A 88 1.13 -9.57 -14.46
N ARG A 89 0.88 -9.15 -15.70
CA ARG A 89 1.55 -8.03 -16.33
C ARG A 89 0.62 -7.30 -17.29
N GLY A 90 1.01 -6.14 -17.72
CA GLY A 90 0.33 -5.34 -18.72
C GLY A 90 1.27 -4.31 -19.32
N ASP A 91 0.79 -3.59 -20.30
CA ASP A 91 1.46 -2.44 -20.90
C ASP A 91 0.43 -1.32 -21.01
N ASN A 92 0.12 -0.74 -19.84
CA ASN A 92 -0.98 0.18 -19.68
C ASN A 92 -0.49 1.57 -19.26
N THR A 93 -1.12 2.62 -19.72
CA THR A 93 -0.83 3.98 -19.23
C THR A 93 -1.43 4.22 -17.84
N THR A 94 -2.53 3.53 -17.52
CA THR A 94 -3.18 3.53 -16.20
C THR A 94 -3.92 2.22 -16.01
N VAL A 95 -4.12 1.79 -14.76
CA VAL A 95 -4.96 0.63 -14.47
C VAL A 95 -6.40 1.05 -14.20
N SER A 96 -6.62 2.17 -13.51
CA SER A 96 -7.96 2.72 -13.25
C SER A 96 -8.03 4.17 -13.72
N GLU A 97 -9.22 4.65 -14.06
CA GLU A 97 -9.44 6.00 -14.60
C GLU A 97 -10.06 6.95 -13.55
N SER A 98 -10.88 6.41 -12.64
CA SER A 98 -11.56 7.14 -11.56
C SER A 98 -12.11 6.18 -10.50
N ASP A 99 -12.71 6.71 -9.44
CA ASP A 99 -13.47 5.90 -8.46
C ASP A 99 -14.68 5.18 -9.06
N SER A 100 -15.20 5.69 -10.17
CA SER A 100 -16.36 5.14 -10.88
C SER A 100 -15.96 4.19 -11.99
N ILE A 101 -14.72 4.27 -12.47
CA ILE A 101 -14.17 3.47 -13.57
C ILE A 101 -12.86 2.86 -13.11
N CYS A 102 -12.93 1.66 -12.55
CA CYS A 102 -11.76 1.02 -11.98
C CYS A 102 -11.80 -0.51 -12.07
N TYR A 103 -10.61 -1.08 -12.07
CA TYR A 103 -10.39 -2.52 -11.99
C TYR A 103 -10.02 -2.89 -10.56
N LYS A 104 -10.63 -3.97 -10.04
CA LYS A 104 -10.40 -4.45 -8.67
C LYS A 104 -10.16 -5.95 -8.70
N PHE A 105 -9.09 -6.39 -8.06
CA PHE A 105 -8.92 -7.81 -7.81
C PHE A 105 -10.04 -8.33 -6.89
N ALA A 106 -10.50 -9.54 -7.18
CA ALA A 106 -11.41 -10.31 -6.35
C ALA A 106 -10.75 -11.66 -6.05
N MET A 107 -10.69 -12.01 -4.79
CA MET A 107 -9.94 -13.18 -4.33
C MET A 107 -10.81 -14.07 -3.48
N GLY A 108 -10.78 -15.39 -3.76
CA GLY A 108 -11.37 -16.43 -2.91
C GLY A 108 -10.29 -17.28 -2.28
N GLY A 109 -10.55 -17.79 -1.08
CA GLY A 109 -9.59 -18.63 -0.34
C GLY A 109 -8.61 -17.80 0.49
N LYS A 110 -7.34 -18.17 0.52
CA LYS A 110 -6.27 -17.47 1.23
C LYS A 110 -5.08 -17.26 0.28
N ILE A 111 -4.66 -16.02 0.08
CA ILE A 111 -3.72 -15.64 -0.99
C ILE A 111 -2.68 -14.66 -0.44
N ALA A 112 -1.42 -14.93 -0.75
CA ALA A 112 -0.32 -14.00 -0.58
C ALA A 112 0.01 -13.31 -1.91
N ALA A 113 0.14 -11.97 -1.91
CA ALA A 113 0.69 -11.23 -3.03
C ALA A 113 2.17 -10.95 -2.84
N SER A 114 2.89 -10.89 -3.93
CA SER A 114 4.32 -10.53 -4.01
C SER A 114 4.63 -9.95 -5.38
N GLY A 115 5.89 -9.59 -5.61
CA GLY A 115 6.32 -9.00 -6.86
C GLY A 115 5.93 -7.53 -6.99
N ASN A 116 6.18 -6.97 -8.13
CA ASN A 116 6.09 -5.54 -8.41
C ASN A 116 4.75 -5.19 -9.07
N ILE A 117 3.95 -4.31 -8.42
CA ILE A 117 2.66 -3.86 -8.97
C ILE A 117 2.83 -3.11 -10.30
N MET A 118 3.98 -2.46 -10.52
CA MET A 118 4.23 -1.70 -11.75
C MET A 118 4.26 -2.59 -12.99
N SER A 119 4.36 -3.92 -12.82
CA SER A 119 4.22 -4.89 -13.93
C SER A 119 2.92 -4.74 -14.71
N LEU A 120 1.88 -4.17 -14.12
CA LEU A 120 0.61 -3.90 -14.79
C LEU A 120 0.65 -2.68 -15.72
N LEU A 121 1.64 -1.80 -15.56
CA LEU A 121 1.88 -0.63 -16.41
C LEU A 121 3.05 -0.85 -17.37
N ASP A 122 4.05 -1.57 -16.93
CA ASP A 122 5.34 -1.73 -17.60
C ASP A 122 5.84 -3.17 -17.43
N LYS A 123 5.78 -3.93 -18.52
CA LYS A 123 6.23 -5.34 -18.55
C LYS A 123 7.69 -5.52 -18.17
N THR A 124 8.50 -4.46 -18.20
CA THR A 124 9.90 -4.50 -17.75
C THR A 124 10.03 -4.36 -16.23
N CYS A 125 8.99 -3.93 -15.54
CA CYS A 125 8.97 -3.64 -14.09
C CYS A 125 10.00 -2.56 -13.66
N GLN A 126 10.46 -1.71 -14.57
CA GLN A 126 11.50 -0.71 -14.28
C GLN A 126 10.92 0.66 -13.90
N SER A 127 9.66 0.92 -14.24
CA SER A 127 9.03 2.20 -13.94
C SER A 127 8.87 2.40 -12.42
N THR A 128 9.19 3.61 -11.96
CA THR A 128 8.94 4.09 -10.59
C THR A 128 8.04 5.33 -10.59
N THR A 129 7.38 5.60 -11.72
CA THR A 129 6.54 6.78 -11.91
C THR A 129 5.10 6.40 -12.20
N ILE A 130 4.17 6.97 -11.45
CA ILE A 130 2.74 6.92 -11.72
C ILE A 130 2.31 8.31 -12.19
N SER A 131 2.02 8.45 -13.48
CA SER A 131 1.66 9.74 -14.10
C SER A 131 0.16 9.99 -14.10
N ASN A 132 -0.66 8.94 -14.08
CA ASN A 132 -2.10 9.05 -14.21
C ASN A 132 -2.82 9.02 -12.87
N LYS A 133 -3.85 9.86 -12.74
CA LYS A 133 -4.75 9.91 -11.59
C LYS A 133 -5.43 8.56 -11.39
N TYR A 134 -5.73 8.21 -10.12
CA TYR A 134 -6.45 6.98 -9.73
C TYR A 134 -5.80 5.66 -10.14
N CYS A 135 -4.59 5.64 -10.67
CA CYS A 135 -3.98 4.51 -11.39
C CYS A 135 -4.20 3.15 -10.71
N TYR A 136 -3.95 3.03 -9.41
CA TYR A 136 -4.18 1.82 -8.62
C TYR A 136 -5.26 2.03 -7.53
N GLY A 137 -6.09 3.06 -7.69
CA GLY A 137 -7.14 3.38 -6.73
C GLY A 137 -8.07 2.19 -6.52
N SER A 138 -8.26 1.79 -5.27
CA SER A 138 -9.15 0.69 -4.85
C SER A 138 -8.81 -0.70 -5.41
N MET A 139 -7.59 -0.93 -5.96
CA MET A 139 -7.26 -2.16 -6.71
C MET A 139 -7.43 -3.45 -5.91
N PHE A 140 -7.11 -3.44 -4.61
CA PHE A 140 -7.30 -4.58 -3.70
C PHE A 140 -8.41 -4.33 -2.67
N ARG A 141 -9.24 -3.32 -2.88
CA ARG A 141 -10.32 -2.99 -1.95
C ARG A 141 -11.22 -4.20 -1.71
N ASN A 142 -11.46 -4.55 -0.42
CA ASN A 142 -12.24 -5.70 0.03
C ASN A 142 -11.63 -7.08 -0.31
N CYS A 143 -10.34 -7.16 -0.66
CA CYS A 143 -9.64 -8.44 -0.75
C CYS A 143 -9.38 -9.00 0.66
N THR A 144 -10.45 -9.45 1.32
CA THR A 144 -10.40 -9.94 2.72
C THR A 144 -9.53 -11.19 2.90
N SER A 145 -9.21 -11.89 1.82
CA SER A 145 -8.39 -13.10 1.76
C SER A 145 -6.90 -12.82 1.51
N LEU A 146 -6.53 -11.54 1.27
CA LEU A 146 -5.15 -11.13 0.96
C LEU A 146 -4.34 -11.04 2.26
N THR A 147 -3.24 -11.81 2.36
CA THR A 147 -2.41 -11.88 3.57
C THR A 147 -1.16 -11.02 3.51
N THR A 148 -0.58 -10.84 2.32
CA THR A 148 0.56 -9.98 2.06
C THR A 148 0.31 -9.10 0.85
N ALA A 149 0.93 -7.92 0.81
CA ALA A 149 0.83 -6.97 -0.30
C ALA A 149 1.99 -7.13 -1.30
N PRO A 150 1.80 -6.77 -2.58
CA PRO A 150 2.89 -6.66 -3.55
C PRO A 150 3.78 -5.44 -3.24
N SER A 151 4.95 -5.38 -3.83
CA SER A 151 5.85 -4.22 -3.80
C SER A 151 5.24 -3.02 -4.53
N LEU A 152 5.39 -1.82 -3.94
CA LEU A 152 4.94 -0.54 -4.47
C LEU A 152 6.14 0.41 -4.65
N PRO A 153 6.96 0.23 -5.68
CA PRO A 153 8.23 0.93 -5.81
C PRO A 153 8.13 2.39 -6.31
N ALA A 154 6.92 2.88 -6.61
CA ALA A 154 6.77 4.21 -7.18
C ALA A 154 7.24 5.31 -6.21
N THR A 155 8.13 6.16 -6.70
CA THR A 155 8.65 7.36 -6.02
C THR A 155 8.00 8.65 -6.51
N THR A 156 7.44 8.65 -7.74
CA THR A 156 6.63 9.73 -8.30
C THR A 156 5.18 9.31 -8.32
N LEU A 157 4.33 10.09 -7.65
CA LEU A 157 2.92 9.77 -7.42
C LEU A 157 2.00 10.79 -8.10
N ALA A 158 0.84 10.33 -8.54
CA ALA A 158 -0.24 11.16 -9.06
C ALA A 158 -1.41 11.26 -8.07
N PHE A 159 -2.35 12.19 -8.33
CA PHE A 159 -3.58 12.37 -7.58
C PHE A 159 -4.36 11.04 -7.43
N ASN A 160 -4.75 10.67 -6.19
CA ASN A 160 -5.52 9.47 -5.88
C ASN A 160 -4.88 8.14 -6.34
N CYS A 161 -3.58 8.08 -6.66
CA CYS A 161 -2.99 6.91 -7.33
C CYS A 161 -3.10 5.60 -6.53
N TYR A 162 -3.06 5.66 -5.19
CA TYR A 162 -3.24 4.51 -4.29
C TYR A 162 -4.44 4.70 -3.32
N TYR A 163 -5.40 5.57 -3.69
CA TYR A 163 -6.60 5.81 -2.89
C TYR A 163 -7.31 4.51 -2.52
N GLY A 164 -7.44 4.22 -1.23
CA GLY A 164 -8.14 3.04 -0.70
C GLY A 164 -7.65 1.70 -1.27
N MET A 165 -6.39 1.61 -1.71
CA MET A 165 -5.87 0.44 -2.44
C MET A 165 -6.09 -0.87 -1.69
N PHE A 166 -5.85 -0.90 -0.37
CA PHE A 166 -6.03 -2.06 0.50
C PHE A 166 -7.18 -1.86 1.51
N TYR A 167 -8.14 -1.00 1.21
CA TYR A 167 -9.29 -0.75 2.08
C TYR A 167 -10.02 -2.08 2.40
N ASP A 168 -10.25 -2.38 3.69
CA ASP A 168 -10.88 -3.62 4.17
C ASP A 168 -10.15 -4.92 3.75
N CYS A 169 -8.83 -4.90 3.54
CA CYS A 169 -8.01 -6.11 3.42
C CYS A 169 -7.76 -6.70 4.81
N ARG A 170 -8.79 -7.35 5.36
CA ARG A 170 -8.85 -7.74 6.78
C ARG A 170 -7.83 -8.79 7.22
N SER A 171 -7.29 -9.58 6.28
CA SER A 171 -6.25 -10.59 6.55
C SER A 171 -4.83 -10.07 6.30
N LEU A 172 -4.68 -8.81 5.84
CA LEU A 172 -3.36 -8.21 5.57
C LEU A 172 -2.62 -7.97 6.88
N THR A 173 -1.47 -8.63 7.07
CA THR A 173 -0.67 -8.56 8.30
C THR A 173 0.49 -7.59 8.21
N THR A 174 1.01 -7.36 7.00
CA THR A 174 2.18 -6.51 6.74
C THR A 174 1.90 -5.56 5.58
N ALA A 175 2.23 -4.29 5.76
CA ALA A 175 2.13 -3.29 4.71
C ALA A 175 3.38 -3.30 3.81
N PRO A 176 3.25 -2.95 2.52
CA PRO A 176 4.39 -2.77 1.63
C PRO A 176 5.16 -1.49 1.98
N SER A 177 6.42 -1.41 1.56
CA SER A 177 7.21 -0.18 1.61
C SER A 177 6.60 0.91 0.72
N LEU A 178 6.64 2.17 1.19
CA LEU A 178 6.15 3.36 0.51
C LEU A 178 7.30 4.37 0.34
N PRO A 179 8.09 4.28 -0.74
CA PRO A 179 9.37 4.99 -0.84
C PRO A 179 9.25 6.48 -1.21
N ALA A 180 8.07 6.96 -1.61
CA ALA A 180 7.91 8.34 -2.07
C ALA A 180 8.17 9.35 -0.94
N THR A 181 9.01 10.35 -1.20
CA THR A 181 9.35 11.45 -0.27
C THR A 181 8.58 12.73 -0.55
N THR A 182 8.00 12.86 -1.74
CA THR A 182 7.09 13.94 -2.15
C THR A 182 5.75 13.33 -2.53
N LEU A 183 4.67 13.81 -1.90
CA LEU A 183 3.35 13.22 -2.07
C LEU A 183 2.46 14.07 -2.99
N ALA A 184 1.50 13.39 -3.62
CA ALA A 184 0.39 14.01 -4.35
C ALA A 184 -0.89 14.02 -3.51
N ASN A 185 -1.84 14.88 -3.85
CA ASN A 185 -3.13 14.96 -3.15
C ASN A 185 -3.83 13.60 -3.14
N ASN A 186 -4.31 13.19 -1.96
CA ASN A 186 -5.03 11.94 -1.72
C ASN A 186 -4.26 10.65 -2.11
N CYS A 187 -2.96 10.69 -2.39
CA CYS A 187 -2.24 9.53 -2.96
C CYS A 187 -2.34 8.26 -2.11
N TYR A 188 -2.37 8.38 -0.77
CA TYR A 188 -2.53 7.27 0.17
C TYR A 188 -3.79 7.39 1.04
N TYR A 189 -4.80 8.17 0.60
CA TYR A 189 -6.04 8.33 1.34
C TYR A 189 -6.70 6.98 1.61
N GLY A 190 -6.95 6.66 2.88
CA GLY A 190 -7.63 5.43 3.32
C GLY A 190 -6.97 4.13 2.88
N MET A 191 -5.68 4.14 2.54
CA MET A 191 -5.00 3.02 1.88
C MET A 191 -5.12 1.71 2.63
N PHE A 192 -5.00 1.72 3.96
CA PHE A 192 -5.12 0.54 4.83
C PHE A 192 -6.33 0.61 5.77
N ASN A 193 -7.31 1.48 5.48
CA ASN A 193 -8.49 1.59 6.32
C ASN A 193 -9.20 0.23 6.45
N GLY A 194 -9.47 -0.20 7.69
CA GLY A 194 -10.12 -1.47 7.97
C GLY A 194 -9.22 -2.71 7.85
N CYS A 195 -7.89 -2.55 7.69
CA CYS A 195 -6.93 -3.66 7.75
C CYS A 195 -6.73 -4.11 9.20
N ILE A 196 -7.74 -4.82 9.74
CA ILE A 196 -7.81 -5.15 11.17
C ILE A 196 -6.69 -6.06 11.68
N SER A 197 -6.02 -6.80 10.80
CA SER A 197 -4.89 -7.69 11.13
C SER A 197 -3.52 -7.04 10.96
N LEU A 198 -3.46 -5.79 10.49
CA LEU A 198 -2.20 -5.08 10.29
C LEU A 198 -1.60 -4.71 11.65
N THR A 199 -0.42 -5.27 11.98
CA THR A 199 0.24 -5.07 13.28
C THR A 199 1.26 -3.95 13.27
N THR A 200 1.88 -3.69 12.11
CA THR A 200 2.97 -2.72 11.95
C THR A 200 2.71 -1.83 10.74
N ALA A 201 2.79 -0.52 10.94
CA ALA A 201 2.73 0.44 9.84
C ALA A 201 4.02 0.44 9.02
N PRO A 202 3.97 0.74 7.71
CA PRO A 202 5.17 0.93 6.90
C PRO A 202 5.88 2.23 7.31
N SER A 203 7.16 2.35 6.99
CA SER A 203 7.86 3.64 7.04
C SER A 203 7.17 4.66 6.11
N LEU A 204 7.04 5.90 6.59
CA LEU A 204 6.47 7.03 5.84
C LEU A 204 7.53 8.12 5.69
N PRO A 205 8.44 8.00 4.71
CA PRO A 205 9.61 8.87 4.57
C PRO A 205 9.30 10.27 4.03
N ALA A 206 8.05 10.56 3.68
CA ALA A 206 7.70 11.79 3.00
C ALA A 206 7.94 13.03 3.88
N THR A 207 8.72 13.96 3.35
CA THR A 207 8.99 15.27 3.93
C THR A 207 8.16 16.38 3.29
N THR A 208 7.66 16.17 2.07
CA THR A 208 6.74 17.07 1.37
C THR A 208 5.36 16.44 1.27
N LEU A 209 4.42 16.99 2.01
CA LEU A 209 3.04 16.52 2.07
C LEU A 209 2.15 17.26 1.07
N ALA A 210 1.02 16.63 0.75
CA ALA A 210 -0.05 17.18 -0.06
C ALA A 210 -1.40 17.02 0.65
N ASP A 211 -2.44 17.69 0.17
CA ASP A 211 -3.76 17.67 0.79
C ASP A 211 -4.31 16.23 0.84
N TYR A 212 -4.81 15.84 2.02
CA TYR A 212 -5.41 14.53 2.30
C TYR A 212 -4.48 13.32 2.03
N CYS A 213 -3.16 13.51 1.88
CA CYS A 213 -2.24 12.45 1.43
C CYS A 213 -2.26 11.19 2.29
N TYR A 214 -2.37 11.31 3.62
CA TYR A 214 -2.46 10.21 4.57
C TYR A 214 -3.79 10.18 5.35
N ASN A 215 -4.80 10.94 4.88
CA ASN A 215 -6.10 10.97 5.56
C ASN A 215 -6.68 9.55 5.66
N SER A 216 -7.14 9.18 6.87
CA SER A 216 -7.75 7.88 7.17
C SER A 216 -6.88 6.66 6.83
N MET A 217 -5.55 6.83 6.64
CA MET A 217 -4.68 5.78 6.11
C MET A 217 -4.75 4.48 6.92
N PHE A 218 -4.77 4.55 8.25
CA PHE A 218 -4.83 3.41 9.16
C PHE A 218 -6.13 3.41 9.99
N ASN A 219 -7.17 4.11 9.55
CA ASN A 219 -8.45 4.11 10.28
C ASN A 219 -8.95 2.67 10.48
N ASP A 220 -9.37 2.34 11.72
CA ASP A 220 -9.81 1.01 12.13
C ASP A 220 -8.78 -0.14 11.92
N CYS A 221 -7.48 0.15 11.88
CA CYS A 221 -6.42 -0.86 11.98
C CYS A 221 -6.26 -1.32 13.43
N ARG A 222 -7.15 -2.19 13.87
CA ARG A 222 -7.33 -2.50 15.30
C ARG A 222 -6.16 -3.24 15.95
N SER A 223 -5.35 -3.96 15.17
CA SER A 223 -4.15 -4.66 15.65
C SER A 223 -2.87 -3.83 15.58
N LEU A 224 -2.94 -2.59 15.05
CA LEU A 224 -1.78 -1.73 14.93
C LEU A 224 -1.33 -1.26 16.32
N THR A 225 -0.09 -1.60 16.70
CA THR A 225 0.47 -1.28 18.03
C THR A 225 1.43 -0.10 18.01
N THR A 226 2.07 0.20 16.86
CA THR A 226 3.09 1.23 16.74
C THR A 226 2.77 2.21 15.62
N ALA A 227 2.95 3.51 15.90
CA ALA A 227 2.83 4.56 14.89
C ALA A 227 4.15 4.72 14.12
N PRO A 228 4.11 4.99 12.80
CA PRO A 228 5.31 5.30 12.02
C PRO A 228 5.83 6.70 12.34
N SER A 229 7.11 6.95 12.08
CA SER A 229 7.65 8.31 12.11
C SER A 229 6.99 9.18 11.04
N LEU A 230 6.76 10.47 11.34
CA LEU A 230 6.20 11.48 10.45
C LEU A 230 7.22 12.61 10.29
N PRO A 231 8.16 12.52 9.34
CA PRO A 231 9.32 13.42 9.26
C PRO A 231 9.01 14.79 8.67
N ALA A 232 7.82 14.98 8.06
CA ALA A 232 7.45 16.26 7.47
C ALA A 232 7.36 17.36 8.51
N THR A 233 7.98 18.51 8.24
CA THR A 233 7.96 19.68 9.12
C THR A 233 6.86 20.69 8.77
N THR A 234 6.23 20.55 7.61
CA THR A 234 5.15 21.40 7.12
C THR A 234 3.93 20.55 6.80
N LEU A 235 2.76 20.94 7.32
CA LEU A 235 1.51 20.21 7.12
C LEU A 235 0.74 20.76 5.93
N ALA A 236 0.06 19.87 5.19
CA ALA A 236 -0.94 20.17 4.18
C ALA A 236 -2.36 19.95 4.73
N ASN A 237 -3.39 20.39 4.01
CA ASN A 237 -4.78 20.29 4.47
C ASN A 237 -5.19 18.82 4.69
N ASN A 238 -5.74 18.52 5.87
CA ASN A 238 -6.21 17.18 6.23
C ASN A 238 -5.20 16.04 6.00
N CYS A 239 -3.89 16.34 5.93
CA CYS A 239 -2.87 15.35 5.59
C CYS A 239 -2.86 14.14 6.54
N TYR A 240 -3.16 14.34 7.84
CA TYR A 240 -3.24 13.28 8.86
C TYR A 240 -4.65 13.13 9.45
N GLY A 241 -5.67 13.72 8.84
CA GLY A 241 -7.05 13.63 9.33
C GLY A 241 -7.48 12.17 9.47
N TYR A 242 -8.04 11.78 10.63
CA TYR A 242 -8.51 10.42 10.94
C TYR A 242 -7.47 9.31 10.79
N MET A 243 -6.17 9.62 10.68
CA MET A 243 -5.12 8.68 10.26
C MET A 243 -5.12 7.39 11.08
N PHE A 244 -5.25 7.48 12.40
CA PHE A 244 -5.26 6.34 13.33
C PHE A 244 -6.58 6.18 14.07
N LYS A 245 -7.65 6.80 13.60
CA LYS A 245 -8.96 6.68 14.23
C LYS A 245 -9.37 5.21 14.37
N GLY A 246 -9.74 4.78 15.59
CA GLY A 246 -10.20 3.42 15.83
C GLY A 246 -9.10 2.35 15.89
N CYS A 247 -7.82 2.74 15.93
CA CYS A 247 -6.70 1.83 16.19
C CYS A 247 -6.68 1.45 17.68
N THR A 248 -7.48 0.44 18.06
CA THR A 248 -7.72 0.10 19.46
C THR A 248 -6.54 -0.55 20.19
N SER A 249 -5.49 -0.96 19.46
CA SER A 249 -4.23 -1.44 20.06
C SER A 249 -3.14 -0.38 20.09
N LEU A 250 -3.34 0.77 19.43
CA LEU A 250 -2.39 1.88 19.44
C LEU A 250 -2.66 2.80 20.63
N GLN A 251 -1.79 2.74 21.64
CA GLN A 251 -1.88 3.59 22.82
C GLN A 251 -1.15 4.91 22.57
N VAL A 252 -1.80 6.04 22.88
CA VAL A 252 -1.26 7.39 22.66
C VAL A 252 -1.50 8.24 23.90
N TYR A 253 -0.43 8.81 24.45
CA TYR A 253 -0.44 9.58 25.70
C TYR A 253 0.02 11.03 25.48
N SER A 254 -0.38 11.90 26.40
CA SER A 254 0.02 13.32 26.44
C SER A 254 1.32 13.58 27.19
N SER A 255 1.80 12.57 27.93
CA SER A 255 3.04 12.59 28.72
C SER A 255 3.75 11.25 28.54
N SER A 256 5.05 11.20 28.84
CA SER A 256 5.78 9.94 28.88
C SER A 256 5.22 9.04 29.98
N GLU A 257 4.91 7.79 29.61
CA GLU A 257 4.41 6.75 30.49
C GLU A 257 5.31 5.52 30.38
N THR A 258 5.33 4.66 31.41
CA THR A 258 6.15 3.43 31.41
C THR A 258 5.80 2.56 30.19
N GLY A 259 6.80 2.29 29.34
CA GLY A 259 6.62 1.53 28.10
C GLY A 259 6.04 2.34 26.93
N HIS A 260 5.75 3.63 27.12
CA HIS A 260 5.20 4.55 26.11
C HIS A 260 5.93 5.89 26.17
N ASP A 261 7.25 5.85 26.13
CA ASP A 261 8.12 7.03 26.25
C ASP A 261 8.70 7.49 24.90
N LYS A 262 8.38 6.80 23.79
CA LYS A 262 8.78 7.24 22.47
C LYS A 262 8.06 8.53 22.10
N ALA A 263 8.81 9.63 22.11
CA ALA A 263 8.31 10.93 21.70
C ALA A 263 7.96 10.94 20.20
N TRP A 264 6.80 11.49 19.91
CA TRP A 264 6.31 11.63 18.54
C TRP A 264 5.78 13.06 18.31
N PRO A 265 6.66 13.98 17.87
CA PRO A 265 6.28 15.38 17.67
C PRO A 265 5.40 15.51 16.44
N ILE A 266 4.32 16.28 16.57
CA ILE A 266 3.50 16.70 15.42
C ILE A 266 3.99 18.09 14.99
N PRO A 267 4.30 18.29 13.70
CA PRO A 267 4.79 19.56 13.19
C PRO A 267 3.81 20.70 13.40
N THR A 268 4.34 21.93 13.43
CA THR A 268 3.60 23.14 13.77
C THR A 268 3.37 24.07 12.59
N ASN A 269 4.16 23.91 11.54
CA ASN A 269 4.18 24.79 10.39
C ASN A 269 3.33 24.22 9.24
N GLY A 270 2.56 25.09 8.59
CA GLY A 270 1.78 24.72 7.43
C GLY A 270 0.80 25.79 7.02
N THR A 271 0.40 25.79 5.77
CA THR A 271 -0.62 26.70 5.20
C THR A 271 -2.05 26.32 5.60
N ALA A 272 -2.21 25.13 6.20
CA ALA A 272 -3.50 24.63 6.63
C ALA A 272 -3.96 25.31 7.91
N SER A 273 -5.23 25.64 8.00
CA SER A 273 -5.84 25.99 9.28
C SER A 273 -5.64 24.81 10.24
N SER A 274 -5.10 25.10 11.41
CA SER A 274 -4.63 24.14 12.42
C SER A 274 -5.60 23.01 12.81
N TYR A 275 -6.86 23.16 12.52
CA TYR A 275 -7.93 22.22 12.88
C TYR A 275 -8.17 21.10 11.87
N THR A 276 -7.80 21.26 10.61
CA THR A 276 -8.17 20.32 9.55
C THR A 276 -7.11 19.26 9.30
N SER A 277 -5.83 19.59 9.51
CA SER A 277 -4.71 18.71 9.15
C SER A 277 -4.63 17.43 10.00
N GLN A 278 -5.14 17.48 11.25
CA GLN A 278 -5.04 16.40 12.23
C GLN A 278 -6.41 16.02 12.84
N ASN A 279 -7.49 16.44 12.20
CA ASN A 279 -8.84 16.23 12.71
C ASN A 279 -9.06 14.77 13.09
N LYS A 280 -9.41 14.53 14.37
CA LYS A 280 -9.70 13.19 14.92
C LYS A 280 -8.61 12.14 14.67
N MET A 281 -7.33 12.54 14.54
CA MET A 281 -6.23 11.64 14.19
C MET A 281 -6.18 10.40 15.07
N PHE A 282 -6.35 10.53 16.40
CA PHE A 282 -6.32 9.45 17.38
C PHE A 282 -7.68 9.14 18.00
N TYR A 283 -8.78 9.58 17.40
CA TYR A 283 -10.12 9.33 17.96
C TYR A 283 -10.38 7.83 18.11
N LYS A 284 -10.79 7.41 19.30
CA LYS A 284 -10.98 5.99 19.71
C LYS A 284 -9.69 5.15 19.80
N CYS A 285 -8.51 5.76 19.85
CA CYS A 285 -7.31 5.06 20.33
C CYS A 285 -7.30 5.05 21.86
N PRO A 286 -6.78 4.00 22.53
CA PRO A 286 -6.56 4.00 23.98
C PRO A 286 -5.52 5.05 24.39
N GLY A 287 -5.53 5.44 25.68
CA GLY A 287 -4.64 6.43 26.25
C GLY A 287 -5.29 7.81 26.41
N SER A 288 -4.49 8.83 26.72
CA SER A 288 -4.98 10.17 27.08
C SER A 288 -5.72 10.91 25.98
N TYR A 289 -5.58 10.49 24.71
CA TYR A 289 -6.17 11.14 23.54
C TYR A 289 -7.33 10.42 22.88
N GLY A 290 -7.66 9.21 23.32
CA GLY A 290 -8.69 8.39 22.68
C GLY A 290 -10.09 9.00 22.64
N THR A 291 -10.37 9.94 23.53
CA THR A 291 -11.65 10.67 23.60
C THR A 291 -11.64 12.02 22.91
N THR A 292 -10.48 12.53 22.49
CA THR A 292 -10.38 13.88 21.90
C THR A 292 -10.78 13.87 20.44
N THR A 293 -11.57 14.86 20.05
CA THR A 293 -12.02 15.06 18.65
C THR A 293 -11.03 15.83 17.81
N SER A 294 -10.07 16.53 18.44
CA SER A 294 -9.04 17.32 17.77
C SER A 294 -7.72 17.20 18.52
N VAL A 295 -6.63 17.22 17.77
CA VAL A 295 -5.27 17.21 18.28
C VAL A 295 -4.71 18.61 18.12
N SER A 296 -4.22 19.21 19.20
CA SER A 296 -3.58 20.53 19.13
C SER A 296 -2.24 20.45 18.43
N LEU A 297 -1.93 21.48 17.63
CA LEU A 297 -0.58 21.68 17.09
C LEU A 297 0.43 21.90 18.22
N ASN A 298 1.72 21.70 17.94
CA ASN A 298 2.82 21.86 18.90
C ASN A 298 2.79 20.90 20.09
N ARG A 299 2.26 19.70 19.92
CA ARG A 299 2.31 18.70 20.99
C ARG A 299 3.19 17.54 20.61
N THR A 300 3.94 17.07 21.58
CA THR A 300 4.57 15.76 21.53
C THR A 300 3.58 14.74 22.05
N PHE A 301 3.39 13.69 21.29
CA PHE A 301 2.66 12.50 21.70
C PHE A 301 3.67 11.44 22.12
N TYR A 302 3.23 10.53 22.95
CA TYR A 302 4.05 9.41 23.40
C TYR A 302 3.34 8.12 23.02
N THR A 303 4.03 7.27 22.31
CA THR A 303 3.52 5.97 21.84
C THR A 303 4.35 4.85 22.44
N GLN A 304 3.85 3.64 22.28
CA GLN A 304 4.56 2.44 22.70
C GLN A 304 5.97 2.40 22.07
N ASN A 305 6.95 2.05 22.90
CA ASN A 305 8.31 1.82 22.41
C ASN A 305 8.28 0.67 21.42
N THR A 306 8.94 0.85 20.27
CA THR A 306 9.21 -0.28 19.39
C THR A 306 10.07 -1.25 20.19
N PRO A 307 9.75 -2.55 20.23
CA PRO A 307 10.72 -3.54 20.67
C PRO A 307 11.99 -3.34 19.84
N VAL A 308 13.11 -3.19 20.52
CA VAL A 308 14.44 -3.09 19.90
C VAL A 308 14.78 -4.41 19.24
#